data_e5f54aa8d14923b70255ef1f33eedfb6
#
_entry.id   e5f54aa8d14923b70255ef1f33eedfb6
#
_cell.length_a   1.000
_cell.length_b   1.000
_cell.length_c   1.000
_cell.angle_alpha   90.00
_cell.angle_beta   90.00
_cell.angle_gamma   90.00
#
_symmetry.space_group_name_H-M   'P 1'
#
loop_
_entity.id
_entity.type
_entity.pdbx_description
1 polymer ?
#
loop_
_entity_poly.entity_id
_entity_poly.type
_entity_poly.pdbx_seq_one_letter_code
_entity_poly.pdbx_strand_id
1 'polypeptide(L)'
;MKFVPLLFCVASIYAADAPVLHPKASALPLSHQGPFVSTADGGVLCMDAKNALRSSDEGRTWTSRPLFSEPAKFNVSNERALLRTREGVIISAWMNGAERKQPNGWRWGDKSVSWKEFVLPTYTCRSTDDGKSWEAPVKLSEPWCGCIHSLIQMKGGRIVLVGQEIIPEWRHATVMWVSDDLGKSWQRGDVLDYGVGAHDHAGSIEGSVIERKDGSLYLLLRTESGFLWEANSRDGLKWDGLKQTAIQSVTCCPQMARLADGRIALLWNAPPRHDPKSGSSRSELSLAFSDDETVSWSKPVIVAANYVPGGRVSYPYLYERKPGELWITTMQGGLRMKINTADLLAGEIPVFVPPPKATPKLGGIIMFGDSTTAPRGSIQVYATLVGTALQSIGSSLSVHNAGIPSNTTVQARKRLQEDVLRFKPRVVVMQFGINDSAVDVWKKPPFTEPRVSLNAYIDNYRAMITDSQKQGAKVIVMTTNPLRWTSKLRELYGKPPYNADAEDGFESLNLTRYNEALKKLAAELKVTLVDVHAAYPAFAVKNKTTIDAMLTDGMHPGELGHQLVAELLVPAIRDAVR
;
A
#
# COMPACT_ATOMS: atom_id res chain seq x y z
N MET A 1 -8.95 8.43 -44.94
CA MET A 1 -7.91 8.13 -43.95
C MET A 1 -8.46 7.10 -42.96
N LYS A 2 -7.99 5.86 -43.01
CA LYS A 2 -8.46 4.75 -42.17
C LYS A 2 -7.70 4.79 -40.84
N PHE A 3 -8.42 4.92 -39.74
CA PHE A 3 -7.87 4.76 -38.41
C PHE A 3 -7.57 3.26 -38.17
N VAL A 4 -6.32 2.94 -37.89
CA VAL A 4 -5.88 1.64 -37.42
C VAL A 4 -5.85 1.72 -35.88
N PRO A 5 -6.56 0.87 -35.13
CA PRO A 5 -6.43 0.84 -33.68
C PRO A 5 -5.11 0.16 -33.30
N LEU A 6 -4.25 0.87 -32.60
CA LEU A 6 -3.06 0.29 -31.97
C LEU A 6 -3.50 -0.63 -30.84
N LEU A 7 -3.26 -1.93 -31.01
CA LEU A 7 -3.39 -2.94 -29.96
C LEU A 7 -2.25 -2.71 -28.96
N PHE A 8 -2.58 -2.19 -27.76
CA PHE A 8 -1.64 -2.15 -26.65
C PHE A 8 -1.45 -3.55 -26.09
N CYS A 9 -0.31 -4.16 -26.43
CA CYS A 9 0.17 -5.34 -25.74
C CYS A 9 0.73 -4.89 -24.37
N VAL A 10 -0.02 -5.12 -23.30
CA VAL A 10 0.43 -4.83 -21.92
C VAL A 10 1.47 -5.90 -21.56
N ALA A 11 2.73 -5.59 -21.80
CA ALA A 11 3.83 -6.33 -21.18
C ALA A 11 3.88 -5.96 -19.69
N SER A 12 3.62 -6.93 -18.82
CA SER A 12 3.71 -6.77 -17.37
C SER A 12 5.14 -6.42 -16.97
N ILE A 13 5.40 -5.16 -16.68
CA ILE A 13 6.66 -4.71 -16.10
C ILE A 13 6.56 -4.94 -14.59
N TYR A 14 7.21 -5.99 -14.08
CA TYR A 14 7.38 -6.19 -12.64
C TYR A 14 8.27 -5.08 -12.08
N ALA A 15 7.71 -4.20 -11.25
CA ALA A 15 8.46 -3.28 -10.43
C ALA A 15 9.31 -4.10 -9.43
N ALA A 16 10.53 -3.64 -9.13
CA ALA A 16 11.46 -4.34 -8.22
C ALA A 16 10.91 -4.54 -6.78
N ASP A 17 9.80 -3.87 -6.43
CA ASP A 17 9.12 -3.94 -5.12
C ASP A 17 7.78 -4.69 -5.17
N ALA A 18 7.41 -5.27 -6.32
CA ALA A 18 6.17 -6.04 -6.43
C ALA A 18 6.28 -7.37 -5.66
N PRO A 19 5.20 -7.83 -5.02
CA PRO A 19 5.18 -9.14 -4.39
C PRO A 19 5.53 -10.25 -5.39
N VAL A 20 6.35 -11.19 -4.94
CA VAL A 20 6.64 -12.43 -5.68
C VAL A 20 5.42 -13.33 -5.57
N LEU A 21 4.94 -13.86 -6.67
CA LEU A 21 3.78 -14.71 -6.72
C LEU A 21 4.17 -16.19 -6.71
N HIS A 22 3.27 -17.04 -6.22
CA HIS A 22 3.36 -18.49 -6.42
C HIS A 22 3.56 -18.80 -7.91
N PRO A 23 4.42 -19.78 -8.31
CA PRO A 23 4.69 -20.09 -9.72
C PRO A 23 3.47 -20.39 -10.57
N LYS A 24 2.39 -20.90 -9.96
CA LYS A 24 1.10 -21.18 -10.62
C LYS A 24 0.11 -20.00 -10.58
N ALA A 25 0.48 -18.90 -9.90
CA ALA A 25 -0.33 -17.70 -9.85
C ALA A 25 -0.01 -16.77 -11.02
N SER A 26 -0.96 -15.90 -11.33
CA SER A 26 -0.78 -14.82 -12.29
C SER A 26 -1.23 -13.48 -11.71
N ALA A 27 -0.58 -12.40 -12.12
CA ALA A 27 -1.00 -11.06 -11.75
C ALA A 27 -2.38 -10.73 -12.35
N LEU A 28 -3.20 -10.04 -11.58
CA LEU A 28 -4.46 -9.47 -12.05
C LEU A 28 -4.27 -8.00 -12.44
N PRO A 29 -4.79 -7.56 -13.59
CA PRO A 29 -4.69 -6.17 -14.02
C PRO A 29 -5.73 -5.28 -13.30
N LEU A 30 -5.83 -5.42 -11.97
CA LEU A 30 -6.80 -4.69 -11.15
C LEU A 30 -6.17 -3.39 -10.64
N SER A 31 -6.84 -2.26 -10.89
CA SER A 31 -6.51 -0.97 -10.26
C SER A 31 -7.04 -0.86 -8.82
N HIS A 32 -8.02 -1.70 -8.45
CA HIS A 32 -8.69 -1.66 -7.15
C HIS A 32 -8.47 -2.94 -6.35
N GLN A 33 -8.54 -2.81 -5.03
CA GLN A 33 -8.52 -3.96 -4.11
C GLN A 33 -9.95 -4.39 -3.77
N GLY A 34 -10.06 -5.63 -3.26
CA GLY A 34 -11.30 -6.14 -2.67
C GLY A 34 -11.82 -5.33 -1.47
N PRO A 35 -12.89 -5.81 -0.83
CA PRO A 35 -13.63 -7.02 -1.20
C PRO A 35 -14.40 -6.88 -2.53
N PHE A 36 -14.64 -8.02 -3.18
CA PHE A 36 -15.41 -8.11 -4.42
C PHE A 36 -16.68 -8.91 -4.22
N VAL A 37 -17.72 -8.58 -5.00
CA VAL A 37 -18.90 -9.42 -5.18
C VAL A 37 -19.23 -9.53 -6.66
N SER A 38 -19.84 -10.66 -7.07
CA SER A 38 -20.38 -10.81 -8.41
C SER A 38 -21.65 -9.99 -8.57
N THR A 39 -21.85 -9.37 -9.72
CA THR A 39 -23.11 -8.70 -10.08
C THR A 39 -24.03 -9.69 -10.80
N ALA A 40 -25.34 -9.37 -10.92
CA ALA A 40 -26.34 -10.28 -11.53
C ALA A 40 -26.04 -10.63 -12.99
N ASP A 41 -25.39 -9.74 -13.72
CA ASP A 41 -24.97 -9.95 -15.12
C ASP A 41 -23.58 -10.62 -15.25
N GLY A 42 -23.02 -11.11 -14.15
CA GLY A 42 -21.73 -11.80 -14.13
C GLY A 42 -20.52 -10.87 -14.05
N GLY A 43 -20.69 -9.56 -13.92
CA GLY A 43 -19.62 -8.62 -13.64
C GLY A 43 -19.09 -8.70 -12.21
N VAL A 44 -18.20 -7.78 -11.85
CA VAL A 44 -17.60 -7.67 -10.52
C VAL A 44 -17.84 -6.26 -9.98
N LEU A 45 -18.14 -6.16 -8.68
CA LEU A 45 -18.29 -4.91 -7.98
C LEU A 45 -17.35 -4.86 -6.78
N CYS A 46 -16.72 -3.71 -6.58
CA CYS A 46 -15.98 -3.33 -5.38
C CYS A 46 -16.28 -1.86 -5.02
N MET A 47 -15.55 -1.32 -4.07
CA MET A 47 -15.74 0.06 -3.60
C MET A 47 -14.41 0.78 -3.43
N ASP A 48 -14.43 2.10 -3.59
CA ASP A 48 -13.40 3.00 -3.04
C ASP A 48 -13.97 3.79 -1.84
N ALA A 49 -13.31 4.87 -1.48
CA ALA A 49 -13.71 5.71 -0.35
C ALA A 49 -15.08 6.41 -0.52
N LYS A 50 -15.56 6.58 -1.75
CA LYS A 50 -16.75 7.37 -2.10
C LYS A 50 -17.68 6.70 -3.10
N ASN A 51 -17.20 5.72 -3.84
CA ASN A 51 -17.89 5.18 -5.01
C ASN A 51 -18.01 3.66 -4.97
N ALA A 52 -19.10 3.15 -5.56
CA ALA A 52 -19.19 1.79 -6.04
C ALA A 52 -18.53 1.73 -7.43
N LEU A 53 -17.70 0.73 -7.63
CA LEU A 53 -16.89 0.52 -8.82
C LEU A 53 -17.30 -0.81 -9.45
N ARG A 54 -17.74 -0.79 -10.70
CA ARG A 54 -18.22 -1.97 -11.39
C ARG A 54 -17.42 -2.25 -12.67
N SER A 55 -17.08 -3.50 -12.88
CA SER A 55 -16.41 -4.01 -14.08
C SER A 55 -17.20 -5.15 -14.71
N SER A 56 -17.29 -5.15 -16.04
CA SER A 56 -17.85 -6.25 -16.84
C SER A 56 -16.79 -7.03 -17.62
N ASP A 57 -15.51 -6.68 -17.46
CA ASP A 57 -14.39 -7.19 -18.25
C ASP A 57 -13.24 -7.76 -17.38
N GLU A 58 -13.58 -8.43 -16.29
CA GLU A 58 -12.62 -9.03 -15.34
C GLU A 58 -11.68 -8.00 -14.71
N GLY A 59 -12.21 -6.79 -14.41
CA GLY A 59 -11.46 -5.74 -13.70
C GLY A 59 -10.49 -4.94 -14.55
N ARG A 60 -10.53 -5.05 -15.87
CA ARG A 60 -9.67 -4.25 -16.77
C ARG A 60 -10.13 -2.80 -16.85
N THR A 61 -11.44 -2.59 -16.90
CA THR A 61 -12.04 -1.26 -16.86
C THR A 61 -13.13 -1.19 -15.79
N TRP A 62 -13.34 0.00 -15.24
CA TRP A 62 -14.26 0.24 -14.15
C TRP A 62 -15.15 1.44 -14.43
N THR A 63 -16.44 1.28 -14.18
CA THR A 63 -17.40 2.37 -14.11
C THR A 63 -17.63 2.74 -12.65
N SER A 64 -17.68 4.03 -12.35
CA SER A 64 -17.80 4.57 -10.99
C SER A 64 -19.18 5.20 -10.80
N ARG A 65 -19.81 4.96 -9.63
CA ARG A 65 -21.05 5.58 -9.19
C ARG A 65 -20.94 6.01 -7.72
N PRO A 66 -21.42 7.19 -7.34
CA PRO A 66 -21.39 7.63 -5.95
C PRO A 66 -22.16 6.67 -5.04
N LEU A 67 -21.57 6.38 -3.85
CA LEU A 67 -22.22 5.60 -2.79
C LEU A 67 -23.23 6.43 -1.99
N PHE A 68 -23.03 7.73 -1.92
CA PHE A 68 -23.72 8.60 -0.98
C PHE A 68 -24.30 9.83 -1.68
N SER A 69 -25.53 10.19 -1.30
CA SER A 69 -26.13 11.47 -1.69
C SER A 69 -25.41 12.68 -1.08
N GLU A 70 -24.80 12.50 0.10
CA GLU A 70 -24.01 13.50 0.83
C GLU A 70 -22.56 13.03 1.02
N PRO A 71 -21.72 13.07 -0.04
CA PRO A 71 -20.39 12.44 -0.02
C PRO A 71 -19.41 13.08 0.98
N ALA A 72 -19.68 14.31 1.44
CA ALA A 72 -18.84 14.96 2.45
C ALA A 72 -18.96 14.28 3.84
N LYS A 73 -20.11 13.69 4.16
CA LYS A 73 -20.39 13.06 5.47
C LYS A 73 -19.75 11.68 5.63
N PHE A 74 -19.34 11.04 4.55
CA PHE A 74 -18.90 9.64 4.57
C PHE A 74 -17.57 9.45 3.87
N ASN A 75 -16.75 8.54 4.43
CA ASN A 75 -15.47 8.10 3.85
C ASN A 75 -15.26 6.63 4.23
N VAL A 76 -15.48 5.74 3.25
CA VAL A 76 -15.35 4.29 3.43
C VAL A 76 -13.89 3.94 3.70
N SER A 77 -13.64 3.24 4.80
CA SER A 77 -12.30 2.77 5.15
C SER A 77 -11.76 1.72 4.19
N ASN A 78 -10.45 1.50 4.21
CA ASN A 78 -9.82 0.41 3.44
C ASN A 78 -10.18 -0.97 4.00
N GLU A 79 -10.28 -1.08 5.33
CA GLU A 79 -10.88 -2.24 6.00
C GLU A 79 -12.40 -2.12 5.90
N ARG A 80 -12.98 -2.96 5.07
CA ARG A 80 -14.42 -2.97 4.79
C ARG A 80 -14.87 -4.36 4.40
N ALA A 81 -16.14 -4.64 4.54
CA ALA A 81 -16.76 -5.87 4.09
C ALA A 81 -17.82 -5.60 3.02
N LEU A 82 -18.02 -6.56 2.13
CA LEU A 82 -19.00 -6.50 1.04
C LEU A 82 -19.60 -7.89 0.86
N LEU A 83 -20.92 -7.96 0.80
CA LEU A 83 -21.70 -9.19 0.63
C LEU A 83 -22.75 -8.95 -0.44
N ARG A 84 -22.92 -9.91 -1.35
CA ARG A 84 -24.14 -10.04 -2.16
C ARG A 84 -24.95 -11.19 -1.60
N THR A 85 -26.16 -10.91 -1.12
CA THR A 85 -27.07 -11.93 -0.58
C THR A 85 -27.66 -12.80 -1.68
N ARG A 86 -28.24 -13.95 -1.31
CA ARG A 86 -28.92 -14.83 -2.27
C ARG A 86 -30.12 -14.16 -2.94
N GLU A 87 -30.73 -13.20 -2.24
CA GLU A 87 -31.84 -12.37 -2.73
C GLU A 87 -31.38 -11.26 -3.68
N GLY A 88 -30.06 -11.10 -3.87
CA GLY A 88 -29.48 -10.11 -4.77
C GLY A 88 -29.19 -8.76 -4.13
N VAL A 89 -29.46 -8.57 -2.84
CA VAL A 89 -29.11 -7.34 -2.13
C VAL A 89 -27.59 -7.30 -1.90
N ILE A 90 -26.97 -6.18 -2.25
CA ILE A 90 -25.56 -5.94 -1.93
C ILE A 90 -25.49 -5.11 -0.66
N ILE A 91 -24.71 -5.57 0.33
CA ILE A 91 -24.53 -4.91 1.62
C ILE A 91 -23.05 -4.63 1.79
N SER A 92 -22.75 -3.39 2.19
CA SER A 92 -21.40 -2.97 2.58
C SER A 92 -21.36 -2.57 4.04
N ALA A 93 -20.28 -2.91 4.73
CA ALA A 93 -19.98 -2.45 6.09
C ALA A 93 -18.56 -1.85 6.12
N TRP A 94 -18.40 -0.71 6.81
CA TRP A 94 -17.13 0.02 6.88
C TRP A 94 -17.04 0.92 8.13
N MET A 95 -15.85 1.43 8.39
CA MET A 95 -15.63 2.51 9.35
C MET A 95 -15.68 3.87 8.65
N ASN A 96 -16.41 4.84 9.23
CA ASN A 96 -16.53 6.16 8.63
C ASN A 96 -15.34 7.07 8.97
N GLY A 97 -14.36 7.14 8.08
CA GLY A 97 -13.19 8.00 8.25
C GLY A 97 -13.50 9.50 8.30
N ALA A 98 -14.67 9.95 7.82
CA ALA A 98 -15.07 11.36 7.88
C ALA A 98 -15.45 11.80 9.30
N GLU A 99 -15.87 10.86 10.17
CA GLU A 99 -16.20 11.11 11.58
C GLU A 99 -15.04 10.75 12.53
N ARG A 100 -13.89 10.34 11.99
CA ARG A 100 -12.75 9.93 12.82
C ARG A 100 -12.33 11.05 13.78
N LYS A 101 -12.27 10.74 15.07
CA LYS A 101 -11.73 11.59 16.13
C LYS A 101 -10.66 10.84 16.89
N GLN A 102 -9.55 11.48 17.11
CA GLN A 102 -8.48 11.04 18.00
C GLN A 102 -7.75 12.28 18.53
N PRO A 103 -7.23 12.26 19.76
CA PRO A 103 -6.49 13.39 20.31
C PRO A 103 -5.26 13.73 19.46
N ASN A 104 -4.98 15.03 19.30
CA ASN A 104 -3.83 15.50 18.57
C ASN A 104 -2.52 15.02 19.21
N GLY A 105 -1.59 14.56 18.37
CA GLY A 105 -0.28 14.09 18.84
C GLY A 105 -0.26 12.72 19.51
N TRP A 106 -1.42 12.09 19.68
CA TRP A 106 -1.52 10.76 20.26
C TRP A 106 -0.75 9.72 19.44
N ARG A 107 -0.06 8.80 20.12
CA ARG A 107 0.65 7.68 19.51
C ARG A 107 0.10 6.37 20.09
N TRP A 108 0.13 5.33 19.29
CA TRP A 108 -0.21 3.98 19.70
C TRP A 108 0.58 3.59 20.96
N GLY A 109 -0.15 3.13 22.01
CA GLY A 109 0.43 2.80 23.33
C GLY A 109 0.39 3.94 24.35
N ASP A 110 0.02 5.15 23.97
CA ASP A 110 -0.18 6.26 24.91
C ASP A 110 -1.54 6.13 25.61
N LYS A 111 -1.52 5.83 26.90
CA LYS A 111 -2.69 5.67 27.76
C LYS A 111 -3.02 6.94 28.56
N SER A 112 -2.36 8.06 28.30
CA SER A 112 -2.60 9.33 29.02
C SER A 112 -3.93 9.98 28.65
N VAL A 113 -4.57 9.56 27.56
CA VAL A 113 -5.87 10.07 27.06
C VAL A 113 -6.96 9.03 27.31
N SER A 114 -8.19 9.48 27.49
CA SER A 114 -9.31 8.58 27.66
C SER A 114 -9.62 7.84 26.34
N TRP A 115 -9.78 6.52 26.40
CA TRP A 115 -10.22 5.72 25.24
C TRP A 115 -11.59 6.16 24.69
N LYS A 116 -12.43 6.84 25.50
CA LYS A 116 -13.74 7.41 25.11
C LYS A 116 -13.61 8.59 24.13
N GLU A 117 -12.43 9.19 24.02
CA GLU A 117 -12.17 10.28 23.08
C GLU A 117 -11.92 9.78 21.63
N PHE A 118 -11.83 8.47 21.46
CA PHE A 118 -11.60 7.86 20.15
C PHE A 118 -12.92 7.49 19.52
N VAL A 119 -13.19 8.06 18.35
CA VAL A 119 -14.38 7.79 17.54
C VAL A 119 -13.95 7.37 16.15
N LEU A 120 -14.42 6.23 15.71
CA LEU A 120 -14.37 5.75 14.34
C LEU A 120 -15.56 4.82 14.11
N PRO A 121 -16.74 5.39 13.83
CA PRO A 121 -18.00 4.66 13.89
C PRO A 121 -18.14 3.65 12.76
N THR A 122 -18.84 2.57 13.05
CA THR A 122 -19.21 1.53 12.08
C THR A 122 -20.51 1.89 11.39
N TYR A 123 -20.52 1.77 10.06
CA TYR A 123 -21.68 1.97 9.20
C TYR A 123 -21.94 0.79 8.30
N THR A 124 -23.20 0.63 7.90
CA THR A 124 -23.60 -0.22 6.78
C THR A 124 -24.43 0.56 5.78
N CYS A 125 -24.43 0.14 4.53
CA CYS A 125 -25.41 0.53 3.53
C CYS A 125 -25.72 -0.63 2.60
N ARG A 126 -26.81 -0.50 1.85
CA ARG A 126 -27.32 -1.56 0.98
C ARG A 126 -27.77 -1.03 -0.37
N SER A 127 -27.68 -1.90 -1.37
CA SER A 127 -28.23 -1.69 -2.70
C SER A 127 -29.13 -2.85 -3.06
N THR A 128 -30.32 -2.55 -3.60
CA THR A 128 -31.29 -3.53 -4.06
C THR A 128 -31.38 -3.62 -5.58
N ASP A 129 -30.56 -2.85 -6.28
CA ASP A 129 -30.54 -2.72 -7.73
C ASP A 129 -29.17 -3.08 -8.35
N ASP A 130 -28.46 -4.02 -7.68
CA ASP A 130 -27.18 -4.56 -8.14
C ASP A 130 -26.04 -3.50 -8.17
N GLY A 131 -26.06 -2.62 -7.17
CA GLY A 131 -25.02 -1.58 -6.97
C GLY A 131 -25.17 -0.32 -7.81
N LYS A 132 -26.31 -0.13 -8.48
CA LYS A 132 -26.57 1.07 -9.30
C LYS A 132 -26.94 2.28 -8.44
N SER A 133 -27.65 2.06 -7.33
CA SER A 133 -27.96 3.04 -6.30
C SER A 133 -27.82 2.43 -4.90
N TRP A 134 -27.64 3.29 -3.91
CA TRP A 134 -27.41 2.88 -2.52
C TRP A 134 -28.35 3.62 -1.58
N GLU A 135 -28.90 2.88 -0.61
CA GLU A 135 -29.73 3.45 0.44
C GLU A 135 -28.89 4.28 1.42
N ALA A 136 -29.56 5.10 2.24
CA ALA A 136 -28.87 5.89 3.25
C ALA A 136 -28.11 5.00 4.24
N PRO A 137 -26.85 5.35 4.60
CA PRO A 137 -26.08 4.56 5.56
C PRO A 137 -26.73 4.49 6.94
N VAL A 138 -26.65 3.32 7.57
CA VAL A 138 -27.09 3.04 8.94
C VAL A 138 -25.87 2.95 9.85
N LYS A 139 -25.84 3.78 10.90
CA LYS A 139 -24.79 3.75 11.92
C LYS A 139 -25.07 2.60 12.88
N LEU A 140 -24.09 1.71 13.09
CA LEU A 140 -24.18 0.58 14.00
C LEU A 140 -23.54 0.86 15.36
N SER A 141 -22.46 1.63 15.39
CA SER A 141 -21.67 1.84 16.60
C SER A 141 -20.91 3.18 16.50
N GLU A 142 -20.74 3.85 17.65
CA GLU A 142 -19.99 5.11 17.80
C GLU A 142 -18.51 4.88 18.19
N PRO A 143 -18.17 3.89 19.05
CA PRO A 143 -16.79 3.69 19.48
C PRO A 143 -15.83 3.49 18.33
N TRP A 144 -14.53 3.62 18.64
CA TRP A 144 -13.48 3.31 17.68
C TRP A 144 -13.57 1.86 17.26
N CYS A 145 -13.91 1.66 15.98
CA CYS A 145 -13.77 0.38 15.31
C CYS A 145 -12.42 0.35 14.60
N GLY A 146 -11.62 -0.66 14.85
CA GLY A 146 -10.30 -0.77 14.21
C GLY A 146 -10.31 -1.52 12.89
N CYS A 147 -11.31 -2.39 12.67
CA CYS A 147 -11.39 -3.21 11.45
C CYS A 147 -12.80 -3.74 11.21
N ILE A 148 -13.22 -3.73 9.95
CA ILE A 148 -14.37 -4.43 9.42
C ILE A 148 -13.88 -5.27 8.24
N HIS A 149 -13.99 -6.62 8.32
CA HIS A 149 -13.41 -7.49 7.30
C HIS A 149 -14.27 -8.70 6.92
N SER A 150 -15.28 -9.05 7.74
CA SER A 150 -16.07 -10.26 7.54
C SER A 150 -17.56 -9.97 7.62
N LEU A 151 -18.28 -10.34 6.58
CA LEU A 151 -19.72 -10.20 6.43
C LEU A 151 -20.23 -11.40 5.63
N ILE A 152 -21.11 -12.20 6.23
CA ILE A 152 -21.66 -13.42 5.60
C ILE A 152 -23.18 -13.48 5.70
N GLN A 153 -23.83 -14.25 4.81
CA GLN A 153 -25.21 -14.66 4.96
C GLN A 153 -25.26 -16.15 5.28
N MET A 154 -25.86 -16.51 6.41
CA MET A 154 -26.14 -17.89 6.80
C MET A 154 -27.17 -18.53 5.86
N LYS A 155 -27.22 -19.86 5.81
CA LYS A 155 -28.23 -20.61 5.04
C LYS A 155 -29.66 -20.24 5.42
N GLY A 156 -29.90 -19.96 6.70
CA GLY A 156 -31.20 -19.51 7.21
C GLY A 156 -31.59 -18.08 6.80
N GLY A 157 -30.74 -17.33 6.10
CA GLY A 157 -31.01 -15.96 5.65
C GLY A 157 -30.38 -14.88 6.53
N ARG A 158 -30.10 -15.19 7.80
CA ARG A 158 -29.46 -14.27 8.75
C ARG A 158 -28.11 -13.80 8.23
N ILE A 159 -27.82 -12.52 8.39
CA ILE A 159 -26.55 -11.91 8.04
C ILE A 159 -25.75 -11.66 9.31
N VAL A 160 -24.47 -11.99 9.29
CA VAL A 160 -23.54 -11.80 10.42
C VAL A 160 -22.39 -10.90 9.97
N LEU A 161 -22.19 -9.81 10.69
CA LEU A 161 -21.10 -8.85 10.52
C LEU A 161 -20.16 -8.96 11.70
N VAL A 162 -18.87 -9.05 11.45
CA VAL A 162 -17.81 -9.05 12.46
C VAL A 162 -17.03 -7.75 12.36
N GLY A 163 -16.91 -7.06 13.48
CA GLY A 163 -16.10 -5.87 13.65
C GLY A 163 -15.33 -5.90 14.96
N GLN A 164 -14.81 -4.76 15.36
CA GLN A 164 -14.16 -4.61 16.65
C GLN A 164 -14.48 -3.26 17.25
N GLU A 165 -14.37 -3.17 18.57
CA GLU A 165 -14.53 -1.93 19.31
C GLU A 165 -13.42 -1.81 20.36
N ILE A 166 -13.05 -0.56 20.66
CA ILE A 166 -12.24 -0.25 21.83
C ILE A 166 -13.10 -0.39 23.08
N ILE A 167 -12.59 -1.10 24.07
CA ILE A 167 -13.26 -1.36 25.34
C ILE A 167 -12.48 -0.75 26.50
N PRO A 168 -13.05 -0.67 27.74
CA PRO A 168 -12.34 -0.13 28.89
C PRO A 168 -10.93 -0.69 29.04
N GLU A 169 -10.03 0.15 29.56
CA GLU A 169 -8.60 -0.14 29.77
C GLU A 169 -7.79 -0.29 28.46
N TRP A 170 -8.24 0.33 27.36
CA TRP A 170 -7.52 0.38 26.10
C TRP A 170 -7.34 -0.96 25.38
N ARG A 171 -8.18 -1.94 25.67
CA ARG A 171 -8.18 -3.15 24.86
C ARG A 171 -9.12 -3.03 23.68
N HIS A 172 -8.88 -3.81 22.66
CA HIS A 172 -9.82 -4.03 21.59
C HIS A 172 -10.46 -5.40 21.70
N ALA A 173 -11.76 -5.47 21.47
CA ALA A 173 -12.52 -6.71 21.48
C ALA A 173 -13.31 -6.85 20.19
N THR A 174 -13.54 -8.08 19.77
CA THR A 174 -14.41 -8.37 18.62
C THR A 174 -15.86 -8.23 19.03
N VAL A 175 -16.64 -7.54 18.21
CA VAL A 175 -18.08 -7.36 18.35
C VAL A 175 -18.79 -7.83 17.10
N MET A 176 -19.98 -8.40 17.26
CA MET A 176 -20.80 -8.87 16.16
C MET A 176 -22.12 -8.11 16.07
N TRP A 177 -22.65 -8.05 14.85
CA TRP A 177 -24.00 -7.60 14.58
C TRP A 177 -24.68 -8.62 13.67
N VAL A 178 -25.98 -8.83 13.87
CA VAL A 178 -26.80 -9.67 12.99
C VAL A 178 -27.96 -8.88 12.42
N SER A 179 -28.36 -9.28 11.21
CA SER A 179 -29.55 -8.74 10.55
C SER A 179 -30.40 -9.90 10.00
N ASP A 180 -31.71 -9.85 10.26
CA ASP A 180 -32.69 -10.81 9.73
C ASP A 180 -33.55 -10.21 8.61
N ASP A 181 -33.28 -8.97 8.19
CA ASP A 181 -34.06 -8.19 7.23
C ASP A 181 -33.22 -7.67 6.06
N LEU A 182 -32.20 -8.42 5.66
CA LEU A 182 -31.28 -8.09 4.56
C LEU A 182 -30.52 -6.78 4.78
N GLY A 183 -30.11 -6.52 6.02
CA GLY A 183 -29.27 -5.37 6.38
C GLY A 183 -30.02 -4.04 6.60
N LYS A 184 -31.37 -4.08 6.69
CA LYS A 184 -32.13 -2.85 7.03
C LYS A 184 -31.96 -2.46 8.50
N SER A 185 -32.00 -3.44 9.38
CA SER A 185 -31.77 -3.27 10.81
C SER A 185 -30.76 -4.29 11.34
N TRP A 186 -30.13 -3.95 12.47
CA TRP A 186 -29.05 -4.76 13.04
C TRP A 186 -29.21 -4.87 14.54
N GLN A 187 -29.02 -6.09 15.05
CA GLN A 187 -28.94 -6.38 16.47
C GLN A 187 -27.48 -6.62 16.84
N ARG A 188 -27.01 -5.95 17.90
CA ARG A 188 -25.68 -6.16 18.45
C ARG A 188 -25.64 -7.44 19.27
N GLY A 189 -24.63 -8.27 19.03
CA GLY A 189 -24.33 -9.49 19.75
C GLY A 189 -23.30 -9.33 20.86
N ASP A 190 -22.73 -10.44 21.27
CA ASP A 190 -21.69 -10.50 22.30
C ASP A 190 -20.40 -9.77 21.89
N VAL A 191 -19.62 -9.44 22.92
CA VAL A 191 -18.28 -8.90 22.81
C VAL A 191 -17.30 -9.99 23.23
N LEU A 192 -16.38 -10.36 22.33
CA LEU A 192 -15.33 -11.34 22.61
C LEU A 192 -14.04 -10.62 22.99
N ASP A 193 -13.72 -10.67 24.28
CA ASP A 193 -12.48 -10.15 24.86
C ASP A 193 -11.67 -11.33 25.44
N TYR A 194 -10.47 -11.56 24.92
CA TYR A 194 -9.64 -12.65 25.45
C TYR A 194 -8.85 -12.26 26.71
N GLY A 195 -9.10 -11.07 27.24
CA GLY A 195 -8.72 -10.64 28.60
C GLY A 195 -7.26 -10.24 28.80
N VAL A 196 -6.42 -10.35 27.79
CA VAL A 196 -5.00 -9.96 27.82
C VAL A 196 -4.70 -8.95 26.74
N GLY A 197 -3.60 -8.24 26.91
CA GLY A 197 -3.14 -7.21 25.99
C GLY A 197 -3.00 -5.88 26.72
N ALA A 198 -1.84 -5.27 26.56
CA ALA A 198 -1.43 -4.09 27.32
C ALA A 198 -1.62 -2.77 26.55
N HIS A 199 -2.04 -2.84 25.31
CA HIS A 199 -2.15 -1.66 24.43
C HIS A 199 -3.27 -1.82 23.39
N ASP A 200 -3.52 -0.78 22.71
CA ASP A 200 -4.57 -0.48 21.76
C ASP A 200 -4.64 -1.37 20.49
N HIS A 201 -3.65 -2.19 20.20
CA HIS A 201 -3.71 -3.24 19.18
C HIS A 201 -3.69 -4.65 19.76
N ALA A 202 -3.71 -4.71 21.09
CA ALA A 202 -3.85 -5.94 21.83
C ALA A 202 -5.33 -6.29 21.98
N GLY A 203 -5.64 -7.57 21.97
CA GLY A 203 -6.99 -8.05 22.13
C GLY A 203 -7.34 -9.13 21.11
N SER A 204 -8.59 -9.53 21.10
CA SER A 204 -9.18 -10.41 20.09
C SER A 204 -9.82 -9.54 19.02
N ILE A 205 -9.18 -9.44 17.86
CA ILE A 205 -9.52 -8.46 16.83
C ILE A 205 -9.53 -9.07 15.43
N GLU A 206 -10.03 -8.30 14.44
CA GLU A 206 -9.94 -8.59 13.01
C GLU A 206 -10.46 -10.00 12.66
N GLY A 207 -11.66 -10.32 13.16
CA GLY A 207 -12.25 -11.63 13.01
C GLY A 207 -12.73 -11.95 11.60
N SER A 208 -12.64 -13.23 11.23
CA SER A 208 -13.25 -13.81 10.03
C SER A 208 -14.18 -14.95 10.41
N VAL A 209 -15.43 -14.91 9.93
CA VAL A 209 -16.48 -15.87 10.27
C VAL A 209 -16.93 -16.68 9.03
N ILE A 210 -17.25 -17.95 9.23
CA ILE A 210 -17.93 -18.82 8.24
C ILE A 210 -19.06 -19.61 8.90
N GLU A 211 -20.04 -20.03 8.10
CA GLU A 211 -21.04 -21.02 8.51
C GLU A 211 -20.59 -22.43 8.12
N ARG A 212 -20.59 -23.36 9.09
CA ARG A 212 -20.37 -24.80 8.86
C ARG A 212 -21.57 -25.48 8.24
N LYS A 213 -21.41 -26.71 7.74
CA LYS A 213 -22.49 -27.49 7.16
C LYS A 213 -23.63 -27.80 8.14
N ASP A 214 -23.32 -27.90 9.43
CA ASP A 214 -24.27 -28.12 10.52
C ASP A 214 -25.05 -26.86 10.94
N GLY A 215 -24.81 -25.73 10.29
CA GLY A 215 -25.40 -24.42 10.58
C GLY A 215 -24.73 -23.66 11.73
N SER A 216 -23.70 -24.22 12.38
CA SER A 216 -22.91 -23.46 13.36
C SER A 216 -21.99 -22.46 12.68
N LEU A 217 -21.69 -21.39 13.38
CA LEU A 217 -20.71 -20.39 12.97
C LEU A 217 -19.36 -20.70 13.63
N TYR A 218 -18.31 -20.54 12.85
CA TYR A 218 -16.92 -20.61 13.30
C TYR A 218 -16.22 -19.30 13.01
N LEU A 219 -15.59 -18.74 14.03
CA LEU A 219 -14.87 -17.46 13.98
C LEU A 219 -13.40 -17.69 14.27
N LEU A 220 -12.52 -17.17 13.43
CA LEU A 220 -11.08 -17.02 13.71
C LEU A 220 -10.76 -15.56 14.01
N LEU A 221 -9.92 -15.34 15.00
CA LEU A 221 -9.55 -14.03 15.55
C LEU A 221 -8.03 -13.87 15.54
N ARG A 222 -7.58 -12.68 15.18
CA ARG A 222 -6.20 -12.25 15.40
C ARG A 222 -5.99 -11.93 16.88
N THR A 223 -4.87 -12.36 17.43
CA THR A 223 -4.37 -11.95 18.76
C THR A 223 -2.86 -11.70 18.71
N GLU A 224 -2.29 -11.28 19.82
CA GLU A 224 -0.83 -11.14 19.99
C GLU A 224 -0.13 -12.42 20.46
N SER A 225 -0.87 -13.50 20.72
CA SER A 225 -0.34 -14.74 21.30
C SER A 225 0.57 -15.53 20.35
N GLY A 226 0.72 -15.12 19.09
CA GLY A 226 1.43 -15.88 18.06
C GLY A 226 0.57 -16.96 17.39
N PHE A 227 -0.71 -17.04 17.74
CA PHE A 227 -1.69 -18.00 17.23
C PHE A 227 -3.00 -17.28 16.92
N LEU A 228 -3.77 -17.82 15.97
CA LEU A 228 -5.17 -17.46 15.83
C LEU A 228 -5.97 -18.05 17.01
N TRP A 229 -7.02 -17.35 17.39
CA TRP A 229 -8.01 -17.81 18.36
C TRP A 229 -9.33 -18.11 17.67
N GLU A 230 -10.14 -18.95 18.27
CA GLU A 230 -11.43 -19.34 17.72
C GLU A 230 -12.57 -19.13 18.71
N ALA A 231 -13.78 -18.94 18.19
CA ALA A 231 -15.03 -18.98 18.95
C ALA A 231 -16.14 -19.59 18.06
N ASN A 232 -17.23 -20.06 18.69
CA ASN A 232 -18.34 -20.68 18.01
C ASN A 232 -19.67 -20.02 18.39
N SER A 233 -20.65 -20.12 17.48
CA SER A 233 -22.00 -19.63 17.71
C SER A 233 -23.04 -20.44 16.93
N ARG A 234 -24.30 -20.41 17.37
CA ARG A 234 -25.43 -20.96 16.62
C ARG A 234 -26.29 -19.90 15.94
N ASP A 235 -26.18 -18.67 16.41
CA ASP A 235 -27.07 -17.57 16.01
C ASP A 235 -26.34 -16.27 15.62
N GLY A 236 -25.02 -16.20 15.79
CA GLY A 236 -24.22 -15.01 15.54
C GLY A 236 -24.35 -13.93 16.63
N LEU A 237 -25.25 -14.10 17.62
CA LEU A 237 -25.44 -13.18 18.75
C LEU A 237 -24.70 -13.65 19.99
N LYS A 238 -24.82 -14.94 20.30
CA LYS A 238 -24.18 -15.58 21.44
C LYS A 238 -23.00 -16.42 20.98
N TRP A 239 -21.87 -16.20 21.60
CA TRP A 239 -20.61 -16.83 21.25
C TRP A 239 -19.98 -17.51 22.46
N ASP A 240 -19.40 -18.69 22.24
CA ASP A 240 -18.72 -19.48 23.26
C ASP A 240 -17.42 -20.09 22.75
N GLY A 241 -16.70 -20.77 23.66
CA GLY A 241 -15.50 -21.53 23.33
C GLY A 241 -14.32 -20.68 22.88
N LEU A 242 -14.22 -19.39 23.30
CA LEU A 242 -13.09 -18.54 22.97
C LEU A 242 -11.79 -19.17 23.50
N LYS A 243 -10.95 -19.66 22.59
CA LYS A 243 -9.68 -20.35 22.91
C LYS A 243 -8.67 -20.24 21.80
N GLN A 244 -7.42 -20.51 22.15
CA GLN A 244 -6.31 -20.58 21.20
C GLN A 244 -6.40 -21.80 20.31
N THR A 245 -6.15 -21.63 19.01
CA THR A 245 -6.01 -22.72 18.03
C THR A 245 -4.56 -23.18 17.93
N ALA A 246 -4.30 -24.25 17.17
CA ALA A 246 -2.95 -24.65 16.77
C ALA A 246 -2.41 -23.86 15.56
N ILE A 247 -3.16 -22.93 14.98
CA ILE A 247 -2.77 -22.18 13.77
C ILE A 247 -1.85 -21.04 14.18
N GLN A 248 -0.57 -21.20 13.90
CA GLN A 248 0.41 -20.13 14.12
C GLN A 248 0.14 -18.95 13.19
N SER A 249 0.20 -17.75 13.75
CA SER A 249 -0.06 -16.51 13.01
C SER A 249 0.80 -15.39 13.55
N VAL A 250 1.32 -14.56 12.67
CA VAL A 250 1.79 -13.24 13.10
C VAL A 250 0.58 -12.37 13.39
N THR A 251 0.79 -11.25 14.10
CA THR A 251 -0.28 -10.31 14.44
C THR A 251 -0.89 -9.69 13.17
N CYS A 252 -1.75 -10.43 12.48
CA CYS A 252 -2.41 -10.03 11.23
C CYS A 252 -3.76 -10.72 11.04
N CYS A 253 -4.63 -10.07 10.29
CA CYS A 253 -6.00 -10.45 9.99
C CYS A 253 -6.06 -11.77 9.20
N PRO A 254 -6.82 -12.79 9.65
CA PRO A 254 -7.20 -13.93 8.83
C PRO A 254 -8.37 -13.60 7.92
N GLN A 255 -8.50 -14.32 6.80
CA GLN A 255 -9.66 -14.29 5.92
C GLN A 255 -10.08 -15.69 5.59
N MET A 256 -11.32 -16.07 5.91
CA MET A 256 -11.91 -17.35 5.52
C MET A 256 -12.98 -17.17 4.43
N ALA A 257 -13.11 -18.16 3.58
CA ALA A 257 -14.19 -18.24 2.61
C ALA A 257 -14.57 -19.71 2.36
N ARG A 258 -15.87 -20.01 2.24
CA ARG A 258 -16.33 -21.29 1.71
C ARG A 258 -16.28 -21.24 0.20
N LEU A 259 -15.63 -22.20 -0.42
CA LEU A 259 -15.47 -22.33 -1.85
C LEU A 259 -16.63 -23.10 -2.48
N ALA A 260 -16.80 -22.98 -3.78
CA ALA A 260 -17.84 -23.67 -4.55
C ALA A 260 -17.74 -25.19 -4.46
N ASP A 261 -16.53 -25.75 -4.26
CA ASP A 261 -16.31 -27.19 -4.06
C ASP A 261 -16.61 -27.67 -2.63
N GLY A 262 -17.03 -26.78 -1.76
CA GLY A 262 -17.41 -27.03 -0.37
C GLY A 262 -16.28 -26.94 0.65
N ARG A 263 -15.01 -26.84 0.23
CA ARG A 263 -13.88 -26.60 1.14
C ARG A 263 -13.94 -25.21 1.74
N ILE A 264 -13.30 -25.05 2.89
CA ILE A 264 -13.09 -23.74 3.51
C ILE A 264 -11.63 -23.34 3.26
N ALA A 265 -11.42 -22.20 2.62
CA ALA A 265 -10.09 -21.60 2.45
C ALA A 265 -9.78 -20.64 3.61
N LEU A 266 -8.55 -20.69 4.13
CA LEU A 266 -8.01 -19.77 5.11
C LEU A 266 -6.78 -19.09 4.50
N LEU A 267 -6.81 -17.75 4.43
CA LEU A 267 -5.75 -16.91 3.94
C LEU A 267 -5.26 -16.00 5.08
N TRP A 268 -3.99 -16.09 5.44
CA TRP A 268 -3.42 -15.33 6.56
C TRP A 268 -1.90 -15.21 6.44
N ASN A 269 -1.28 -14.43 7.35
CA ASN A 269 0.18 -14.41 7.49
C ASN A 269 0.60 -15.40 8.59
N ALA A 270 1.05 -16.59 8.20
CA ALA A 270 1.79 -17.48 9.07
C ALA A 270 3.20 -16.90 9.35
N PRO A 271 3.91 -17.36 10.40
CA PRO A 271 5.31 -16.97 10.60
C PRO A 271 6.13 -17.24 9.33
N PRO A 272 6.90 -16.24 8.85
CA PRO A 272 7.65 -16.35 7.61
C PRO A 272 8.64 -17.52 7.61
N ARG A 273 8.70 -18.26 6.53
CA ARG A 273 9.57 -19.44 6.37
C ARG A 273 10.88 -19.11 5.67
N HIS A 274 10.89 -18.11 4.78
CA HIS A 274 11.98 -17.86 3.84
C HIS A 274 12.60 -16.47 3.95
N ASP A 275 12.21 -15.66 4.92
CA ASP A 275 12.69 -14.28 4.99
C ASP A 275 13.42 -13.93 6.27
N PRO A 276 14.73 -14.22 6.33
CA PRO A 276 15.56 -13.67 7.39
C PRO A 276 15.98 -12.20 7.18
N LYS A 277 15.70 -11.59 6.01
CA LYS A 277 16.29 -10.31 5.61
C LYS A 277 15.33 -9.13 5.56
N SER A 278 14.04 -9.33 5.31
CA SER A 278 13.06 -8.22 5.25
C SER A 278 12.80 -7.60 6.61
N GLY A 279 12.99 -8.38 7.69
CA GLY A 279 12.63 -7.97 9.04
C GLY A 279 11.13 -7.76 9.26
N SER A 280 10.29 -8.13 8.27
CA SER A 280 8.84 -8.01 8.36
C SER A 280 8.21 -9.36 8.63
N SER A 281 7.48 -9.48 9.75
CA SER A 281 6.70 -10.68 10.04
C SER A 281 5.53 -10.91 9.05
N ARG A 282 5.18 -9.93 8.23
CA ARG A 282 4.07 -9.96 7.26
C ARG A 282 4.53 -10.07 5.81
N SER A 283 5.74 -10.60 5.60
CA SER A 283 6.35 -10.71 4.27
C SER A 283 5.81 -11.87 3.43
N GLU A 284 5.17 -12.87 4.05
CA GLU A 284 4.61 -14.04 3.36
C GLU A 284 3.11 -14.17 3.61
N LEU A 285 2.33 -14.45 2.56
CA LEU A 285 0.89 -14.73 2.63
C LEU A 285 0.65 -16.20 2.40
N SER A 286 0.01 -16.85 3.37
CA SER A 286 -0.25 -18.29 3.39
C SER A 286 -1.71 -18.61 3.12
N LEU A 287 -1.97 -19.71 2.39
CA LEU A 287 -3.29 -20.27 2.10
C LEU A 287 -3.34 -21.73 2.55
N ALA A 288 -4.39 -22.12 3.26
CA ALA A 288 -4.69 -23.49 3.63
C ALA A 288 -6.16 -23.81 3.38
N PHE A 289 -6.49 -25.09 3.34
CA PHE A 289 -7.85 -25.57 3.12
C PHE A 289 -8.28 -26.52 4.23
N SER A 290 -9.56 -26.49 4.56
CA SER A 290 -10.24 -27.49 5.39
C SER A 290 -11.37 -28.10 4.57
N ASP A 291 -11.46 -29.41 4.50
CA ASP A 291 -12.53 -30.21 3.90
C ASP A 291 -13.43 -30.90 4.95
N ASP A 292 -13.09 -30.74 6.23
CA ASP A 292 -13.74 -31.32 7.40
C ASP A 292 -14.39 -30.28 8.35
N GLU A 293 -14.85 -29.16 7.78
CA GLU A 293 -15.58 -28.12 8.53
C GLU A 293 -14.75 -27.46 9.66
N THR A 294 -13.48 -27.15 9.39
CA THR A 294 -12.51 -26.48 10.28
C THR A 294 -11.94 -27.34 11.40
N VAL A 295 -12.18 -28.67 11.39
CA VAL A 295 -11.56 -29.58 12.37
C VAL A 295 -10.06 -29.70 12.13
N SER A 296 -9.67 -29.77 10.85
CA SER A 296 -8.26 -29.76 10.46
C SER A 296 -7.98 -28.87 9.26
N TRP A 297 -6.72 -28.52 9.07
CA TRP A 297 -6.26 -27.66 7.98
C TRP A 297 -5.11 -28.31 7.22
N SER A 298 -5.13 -28.21 5.91
CA SER A 298 -4.01 -28.62 5.07
C SER A 298 -2.73 -27.87 5.45
N LYS A 299 -1.56 -28.40 5.06
CA LYS A 299 -0.31 -27.63 5.18
C LYS A 299 -0.45 -26.31 4.44
N PRO A 300 -0.02 -25.18 5.04
CA PRO A 300 -0.08 -23.88 4.40
C PRO A 300 0.82 -23.82 3.16
N VAL A 301 0.28 -23.28 2.08
CA VAL A 301 1.03 -22.93 0.86
C VAL A 301 1.26 -21.42 0.85
N ILE A 302 2.48 -20.96 0.60
CA ILE A 302 2.77 -19.54 0.40
C ILE A 302 2.28 -19.15 -1.00
N VAL A 303 1.31 -18.25 -1.09
CA VAL A 303 0.74 -17.82 -2.38
C VAL A 303 1.36 -16.54 -2.92
N ALA A 304 1.93 -15.72 -2.04
CA ALA A 304 2.70 -14.52 -2.40
C ALA A 304 3.66 -14.13 -1.28
N ALA A 305 4.74 -13.42 -1.63
CA ALA A 305 5.69 -12.90 -0.68
C ALA A 305 6.26 -11.54 -1.12
N ASN A 306 6.72 -10.73 -0.17
CA ASN A 306 7.43 -9.49 -0.43
C ASN A 306 8.67 -9.42 0.46
N TYR A 307 9.82 -9.76 -0.10
CA TYR A 307 11.10 -9.91 0.62
C TYR A 307 11.98 -8.66 0.60
N VAL A 308 11.46 -7.52 0.14
CA VAL A 308 12.18 -6.25 0.29
C VAL A 308 12.20 -5.82 1.77
N PRO A 309 13.19 -5.06 2.22
CA PRO A 309 13.23 -4.58 3.61
C PRO A 309 11.93 -3.86 4.01
N GLY A 310 11.26 -4.37 5.06
CA GLY A 310 9.94 -3.87 5.49
C GLY A 310 8.77 -4.27 4.60
N GLY A 311 9.00 -5.11 3.59
CA GLY A 311 7.98 -5.59 2.65
C GLY A 311 6.85 -6.35 3.34
N ARG A 312 5.62 -6.16 2.86
CA ARG A 312 4.42 -6.77 3.44
C ARG A 312 3.49 -7.26 2.33
N VAL A 313 2.75 -8.33 2.62
CA VAL A 313 1.61 -8.84 1.84
C VAL A 313 0.53 -9.24 2.85
N SER A 314 -0.22 -8.28 3.37
CA SER A 314 -1.12 -8.50 4.50
C SER A 314 -2.44 -7.74 4.36
N TYR A 315 -3.39 -8.07 5.24
CA TYR A 315 -4.80 -7.64 5.14
C TYR A 315 -5.40 -8.11 3.81
N PRO A 316 -5.52 -9.43 3.62
CA PRO A 316 -5.98 -10.00 2.37
C PRO A 316 -7.49 -9.89 2.20
N TYR A 317 -7.92 -9.80 0.93
CA TYR A 317 -9.28 -10.09 0.50
C TYR A 317 -9.24 -11.32 -0.41
N LEU A 318 -10.06 -12.30 -0.08
CA LEU A 318 -10.21 -13.54 -0.82
C LEU A 318 -11.58 -13.56 -1.52
N TYR A 319 -11.58 -13.76 -2.83
CA TYR A 319 -12.78 -13.83 -3.63
C TYR A 319 -12.69 -14.97 -4.64
N GLU A 320 -13.60 -15.93 -4.57
CA GLU A 320 -13.72 -16.97 -5.59
C GLU A 320 -14.50 -16.40 -6.77
N ARG A 321 -13.81 -16.06 -7.84
CA ARG A 321 -14.39 -15.44 -9.04
C ARG A 321 -15.17 -16.43 -9.88
N LYS A 322 -14.64 -17.62 -10.05
CA LYS A 322 -15.24 -18.80 -10.68
C LYS A 322 -14.90 -20.01 -9.82
N PRO A 323 -15.65 -21.11 -9.89
CA PRO A 323 -15.31 -22.31 -9.13
C PRO A 323 -13.82 -22.67 -9.26
N GLY A 324 -13.10 -22.64 -8.16
CA GLY A 324 -11.66 -22.90 -8.07
C GLY A 324 -10.74 -21.75 -8.47
N GLU A 325 -11.20 -20.68 -9.10
CA GLU A 325 -10.35 -19.49 -9.40
C GLU A 325 -10.46 -18.46 -8.27
N LEU A 326 -9.40 -18.32 -7.51
CA LEU A 326 -9.29 -17.37 -6.40
C LEU A 326 -8.64 -16.06 -6.88
N TRP A 327 -9.31 -14.94 -6.64
CA TRP A 327 -8.71 -13.62 -6.70
C TRP A 327 -8.28 -13.21 -5.30
N ILE A 328 -7.02 -12.85 -5.16
CA ILE A 328 -6.42 -12.43 -3.90
C ILE A 328 -5.84 -11.03 -4.08
N THR A 329 -6.30 -10.12 -3.22
CA THR A 329 -5.75 -8.77 -3.15
C THR A 329 -5.37 -8.44 -1.72
N THR A 330 -4.42 -7.52 -1.51
CA THR A 330 -4.05 -7.08 -0.16
C THR A 330 -4.12 -5.57 -0.03
N MET A 331 -4.45 -5.11 1.16
CA MET A 331 -4.41 -3.70 1.52
C MET A 331 -2.97 -3.21 1.71
N GLN A 332 -2.10 -4.05 2.29
CA GLN A 332 -0.67 -3.77 2.44
C GLN A 332 0.13 -4.58 1.41
N GLY A 333 1.07 -3.93 0.72
CA GLY A 333 1.94 -4.55 -0.28
C GLY A 333 1.35 -4.61 -1.69
N GLY A 334 0.13 -4.10 -1.91
CA GLY A 334 -0.43 -3.89 -3.25
C GLY A 334 -0.65 -5.16 -4.08
N LEU A 335 -0.72 -6.35 -3.44
CA LEU A 335 -0.91 -7.62 -4.14
C LEU A 335 -2.22 -7.62 -4.94
N ARG A 336 -2.16 -8.07 -6.18
CA ARG A 336 -3.29 -8.32 -7.09
C ARG A 336 -2.98 -9.57 -7.88
N MET A 337 -3.56 -10.71 -7.50
CA MET A 337 -3.25 -11.98 -8.14
C MET A 337 -4.47 -12.89 -8.26
N LYS A 338 -4.39 -13.86 -9.17
CA LYS A 338 -5.29 -15.00 -9.21
C LYS A 338 -4.52 -16.32 -9.23
N ILE A 339 -5.15 -17.35 -8.69
CA ILE A 339 -4.62 -18.71 -8.64
C ILE A 339 -5.78 -19.72 -8.66
N ASN A 340 -5.59 -20.88 -9.29
CA ASN A 340 -6.54 -21.96 -9.22
C ASN A 340 -6.24 -22.87 -8.03
N THR A 341 -7.27 -23.30 -7.31
CA THR A 341 -7.12 -24.22 -6.18
C THR A 341 -6.57 -25.58 -6.61
N ALA A 342 -6.89 -26.03 -7.83
CA ALA A 342 -6.36 -27.27 -8.39
C ALA A 342 -4.84 -27.26 -8.63
N ASP A 343 -4.24 -26.08 -8.77
CA ASP A 343 -2.80 -25.89 -8.97
C ASP A 343 -2.02 -25.90 -7.65
N LEU A 344 -2.72 -25.89 -6.51
CA LEU A 344 -2.13 -25.86 -5.17
C LEU A 344 -2.07 -27.27 -4.61
N LEU A 345 -0.95 -27.94 -4.79
CA LEU A 345 -0.71 -29.24 -4.19
C LEU A 345 -0.42 -29.07 -2.69
N ALA A 346 -1.11 -29.82 -1.85
CA ALA A 346 -0.92 -29.78 -0.40
C ALA A 346 0.54 -30.07 -0.06
N GLY A 347 1.22 -29.08 0.54
CA GLY A 347 2.59 -29.20 1.01
C GLY A 347 3.69 -28.89 0.01
N GLU A 348 3.40 -28.50 -1.22
CA GLU A 348 4.41 -27.83 -2.05
C GLU A 348 4.76 -26.47 -1.43
N ILE A 349 6.00 -26.36 -0.99
CA ILE A 349 6.60 -25.09 -0.66
C ILE A 349 7.30 -24.67 -1.96
N PRO A 350 6.72 -23.72 -2.73
CA PRO A 350 7.46 -23.19 -3.86
C PRO A 350 8.74 -22.59 -3.31
N VAL A 351 9.84 -22.89 -3.93
CA VAL A 351 11.07 -22.13 -3.68
C VAL A 351 10.79 -20.73 -4.21
N PHE A 352 10.32 -19.84 -3.33
CA PHE A 352 10.29 -18.42 -3.62
C PHE A 352 11.75 -17.97 -3.70
N VAL A 353 12.33 -18.15 -4.88
CA VAL A 353 13.54 -17.42 -5.20
C VAL A 353 13.09 -15.97 -5.32
N PRO A 354 13.51 -15.07 -4.37
CA PRO A 354 13.30 -13.65 -4.61
C PRO A 354 13.81 -13.41 -6.02
N PRO A 355 13.08 -12.68 -6.88
CA PRO A 355 13.64 -12.33 -8.17
C PRO A 355 15.01 -11.76 -7.85
N PRO A 356 16.08 -12.25 -8.50
CA PRO A 356 17.39 -11.67 -8.27
C PRO A 356 17.15 -10.18 -8.37
N LYS A 357 17.58 -9.40 -7.34
CA LYS A 357 17.52 -7.93 -7.41
C LYS A 357 17.87 -7.62 -8.83
N ALA A 358 16.96 -6.97 -9.58
CA ALA A 358 17.18 -6.84 -11.03
C ALA A 358 18.58 -6.29 -11.19
N THR A 359 19.52 -7.20 -11.49
CA THR A 359 20.94 -6.82 -11.52
C THR A 359 21.02 -5.90 -12.71
N PRO A 360 21.40 -4.64 -12.53
CA PRO A 360 21.49 -3.72 -13.64
C PRO A 360 22.24 -4.39 -14.78
N LYS A 361 21.68 -4.38 -15.98
CA LYS A 361 22.41 -4.89 -17.14
C LYS A 361 23.65 -4.01 -17.31
N LEU A 362 24.79 -4.65 -17.56
CA LEU A 362 26.01 -3.92 -17.87
C LEU A 362 25.76 -2.92 -19.00
N GLY A 363 26.29 -1.71 -18.88
CA GLY A 363 26.13 -0.68 -19.90
C GLY A 363 24.74 -0.02 -19.96
N GLY A 364 23.88 -0.22 -18.94
CA GLY A 364 22.58 0.45 -18.86
C GLY A 364 22.64 1.87 -18.30
N ILE A 365 21.47 2.39 -17.95
CA ILE A 365 21.28 3.71 -17.32
C ILE A 365 20.95 3.47 -15.84
N ILE A 366 21.63 4.17 -14.93
CA ILE A 366 21.35 4.08 -13.49
C ILE A 366 20.82 5.43 -12.99
N MET A 367 19.63 5.40 -12.37
CA MET A 367 19.03 6.52 -11.65
C MET A 367 19.44 6.44 -10.19
N PHE A 368 20.44 7.23 -9.80
CA PHE A 368 21.07 7.19 -8.49
C PHE A 368 20.63 8.36 -7.64
N GLY A 369 19.87 8.09 -6.57
CA GLY A 369 19.25 9.16 -5.79
C GLY A 369 18.74 8.74 -4.41
N ASP A 370 17.93 9.61 -3.84
CA ASP A 370 17.30 9.45 -2.53
C ASP A 370 15.83 8.98 -2.63
N SER A 371 14.97 9.43 -1.70
CA SER A 371 13.55 9.08 -1.68
C SER A 371 12.74 9.64 -2.85
N THR A 372 13.23 10.68 -3.52
CA THR A 372 12.57 11.27 -4.69
C THR A 372 12.84 10.45 -5.96
N THR A 373 13.87 9.62 -5.94
CA THR A 373 14.21 8.64 -6.98
C THR A 373 13.62 7.26 -6.67
N ALA A 374 13.59 6.87 -5.40
CA ALA A 374 13.17 5.55 -4.94
C ALA A 374 11.73 5.22 -5.36
N PRO A 375 11.40 3.93 -5.56
CA PRO A 375 10.03 3.51 -5.77
C PRO A 375 9.10 3.99 -4.66
N ARG A 376 7.85 4.39 -5.00
CA ARG A 376 6.92 4.99 -4.04
C ARG A 376 5.48 4.50 -4.26
N GLY A 377 5.10 3.45 -3.54
CA GLY A 377 3.74 2.90 -3.58
C GLY A 377 3.27 2.61 -5.01
N SER A 378 2.10 3.12 -5.39
CA SER A 378 1.53 2.97 -6.74
C SER A 378 1.99 4.05 -7.74
N ILE A 379 2.75 5.06 -7.29
CA ILE A 379 3.20 6.15 -8.16
C ILE A 379 4.25 5.63 -9.14
N GLN A 380 4.04 5.87 -10.42
CA GLN A 380 5.07 5.63 -11.43
C GLN A 380 6.16 6.69 -11.32
N VAL A 381 7.25 6.34 -10.64
CA VAL A 381 8.38 7.24 -10.47
C VAL A 381 9.10 7.51 -11.80
N TYR A 382 9.77 8.66 -11.90
CA TYR A 382 10.42 9.10 -13.14
C TYR A 382 11.37 8.07 -13.77
N ALA A 383 12.05 7.24 -12.96
CA ALA A 383 12.91 6.18 -13.47
C ALA A 383 12.13 5.15 -14.30
N THR A 384 10.91 4.78 -13.89
CA THR A 384 10.01 3.90 -14.63
C THR A 384 9.52 4.59 -15.91
N LEU A 385 9.07 5.85 -15.80
CA LEU A 385 8.58 6.63 -16.94
C LEU A 385 9.66 6.82 -18.02
N VAL A 386 10.90 7.11 -17.62
CA VAL A 386 12.05 7.21 -18.54
C VAL A 386 12.31 5.87 -19.23
N GLY A 387 12.27 4.75 -18.48
CA GLY A 387 12.45 3.42 -19.05
C GLY A 387 11.41 3.12 -20.12
N THR A 388 10.14 3.39 -19.85
CA THR A 388 9.03 3.22 -20.79
C THR A 388 9.19 4.13 -22.02
N ALA A 389 9.54 5.40 -21.82
CA ALA A 389 9.70 6.36 -22.91
C ALA A 389 10.90 6.00 -23.82
N LEU A 390 12.01 5.53 -23.27
CA LEU A 390 13.15 5.08 -24.06
C LEU A 390 12.85 3.83 -24.87
N GLN A 391 12.11 2.87 -24.28
CA GLN A 391 11.66 1.66 -24.99
C GLN A 391 10.72 1.99 -26.15
N SER A 392 9.79 2.93 -25.97
CA SER A 392 8.83 3.33 -27.01
C SER A 392 9.49 3.94 -28.25
N ILE A 393 10.71 4.46 -28.12
CA ILE A 393 11.52 4.98 -29.22
C ILE A 393 12.62 4.00 -29.70
N GLY A 394 12.52 2.72 -29.32
CA GLY A 394 13.41 1.66 -29.79
C GLY A 394 14.76 1.56 -29.07
N SER A 395 14.96 2.22 -27.94
CA SER A 395 16.19 2.07 -27.15
C SER A 395 16.27 0.70 -26.49
N SER A 396 17.40 0.01 -26.63
CA SER A 396 17.69 -1.25 -25.94
C SER A 396 18.31 -1.07 -24.54
N LEU A 397 18.55 0.17 -24.11
CA LEU A 397 19.18 0.46 -22.84
C LEU A 397 18.21 0.21 -21.67
N SER A 398 18.64 -0.60 -20.72
CA SER A 398 17.90 -0.80 -19.47
C SER A 398 18.04 0.40 -18.56
N VAL A 399 16.95 0.77 -17.86
CA VAL A 399 16.97 1.77 -16.80
C VAL A 399 16.86 1.06 -15.45
N HIS A 400 17.78 1.33 -14.55
CA HIS A 400 17.78 0.80 -13.19
C HIS A 400 17.60 1.93 -12.18
N ASN A 401 16.64 1.74 -11.24
CA ASN A 401 16.39 2.66 -10.14
C ASN A 401 17.24 2.26 -8.93
N ALA A 402 18.23 3.06 -8.59
CA ALA A 402 19.12 2.95 -7.44
C ALA A 402 18.83 4.04 -6.37
N GLY A 403 17.58 4.51 -6.29
CA GLY A 403 17.11 5.42 -5.24
C GLY A 403 16.96 4.70 -3.90
N ILE A 404 17.45 5.31 -2.81
CA ILE A 404 17.27 4.81 -1.44
C ILE A 404 16.75 5.95 -0.57
N PRO A 405 15.57 5.77 0.10
CA PRO A 405 15.00 6.79 0.95
C PRO A 405 15.96 7.26 2.05
N SER A 406 15.88 8.55 2.38
CA SER A 406 16.66 9.22 3.43
C SER A 406 18.18 9.27 3.19
N ASN A 407 18.68 8.80 2.03
CA ASN A 407 20.10 8.90 1.73
C ASN A 407 20.53 10.36 1.51
N THR A 408 21.68 10.69 2.10
CA THR A 408 22.46 11.89 1.77
C THR A 408 23.59 11.52 0.81
N THR A 409 24.31 12.50 0.32
CA THR A 409 25.53 12.28 -0.51
C THR A 409 26.61 11.47 0.21
N VAL A 410 26.64 11.48 1.55
CA VAL A 410 27.57 10.66 2.35
C VAL A 410 27.26 9.16 2.21
N GLN A 411 26.00 8.77 2.34
CA GLN A 411 25.59 7.37 2.12
C GLN A 411 25.71 7.01 0.64
N ALA A 412 25.32 7.91 -0.26
CA ALA A 412 25.45 7.72 -1.70
C ALA A 412 26.88 7.37 -2.10
N ARG A 413 27.87 8.12 -1.62
CA ARG A 413 29.28 7.87 -1.91
C ARG A 413 29.75 6.49 -1.43
N LYS A 414 29.29 6.05 -0.25
CA LYS A 414 29.65 4.71 0.29
C LYS A 414 29.14 3.56 -0.56
N ARG A 415 27.97 3.72 -1.19
CA ARG A 415 27.35 2.68 -2.02
C ARG A 415 27.56 2.83 -3.52
N LEU A 416 28.29 3.88 -3.96
CA LEU A 416 28.51 4.15 -5.38
C LEU A 416 29.11 2.96 -6.13
N GLN A 417 30.13 2.30 -5.56
CA GLN A 417 30.78 1.14 -6.19
C GLN A 417 29.78 0.00 -6.39
N GLU A 418 29.01 -0.33 -5.36
CA GLU A 418 28.11 -1.49 -5.36
C GLU A 418 26.82 -1.26 -6.14
N ASP A 419 26.27 -0.05 -6.10
CA ASP A 419 24.96 0.22 -6.67
C ASP A 419 25.05 0.84 -8.08
N VAL A 420 26.24 1.32 -8.49
CA VAL A 420 26.45 2.02 -9.76
C VAL A 420 27.63 1.47 -10.54
N LEU A 421 28.86 1.63 -10.05
CA LEU A 421 30.06 1.48 -10.86
C LEU A 421 30.32 0.04 -11.29
N ARG A 422 30.03 -0.97 -10.46
CA ARG A 422 30.20 -2.39 -10.81
C ARG A 422 29.41 -2.81 -12.06
N PHE A 423 28.35 -2.07 -12.41
CA PHE A 423 27.53 -2.35 -13.59
C PHE A 423 28.03 -1.67 -14.86
N LYS A 424 29.13 -0.92 -14.79
CA LYS A 424 29.72 -0.18 -15.92
C LYS A 424 28.66 0.58 -16.70
N PRO A 425 27.87 1.47 -16.06
CA PRO A 425 26.75 2.13 -16.70
C PRO A 425 27.22 3.01 -17.85
N ARG A 426 26.40 3.10 -18.90
CA ARG A 426 26.62 4.07 -19.97
C ARG A 426 26.23 5.50 -19.54
N VAL A 427 25.18 5.59 -18.71
CA VAL A 427 24.70 6.86 -18.15
C VAL A 427 24.41 6.69 -16.66
N VAL A 428 24.83 7.65 -15.86
CA VAL A 428 24.45 7.79 -14.44
C VAL A 428 23.70 9.11 -14.28
N VAL A 429 22.44 9.03 -13.82
CA VAL A 429 21.66 10.21 -13.44
C VAL A 429 21.71 10.33 -11.91
N MET A 430 22.15 11.46 -11.37
CA MET A 430 22.34 11.67 -9.95
C MET A 430 21.41 12.77 -9.41
N GLN A 431 20.67 12.45 -8.33
CA GLN A 431 19.82 13.43 -7.64
C GLN A 431 19.85 13.22 -6.12
N PHE A 432 20.44 14.18 -5.40
CA PHE A 432 20.49 14.28 -3.95
C PHE A 432 20.43 15.76 -3.55
N GLY A 433 20.12 16.04 -2.29
CA GLY A 433 20.20 17.39 -1.77
C GLY A 433 19.12 17.71 -0.74
N ILE A 434 17.91 17.18 -0.87
CA ILE A 434 16.83 17.40 0.10
C ILE A 434 17.25 16.92 1.49
N ASN A 435 17.82 15.71 1.57
CA ASN A 435 18.29 15.18 2.85
C ASN A 435 19.57 15.85 3.34
N ASP A 436 20.47 16.22 2.42
CA ASP A 436 21.73 16.88 2.78
C ASP A 436 21.49 18.26 3.40
N SER A 437 20.61 19.05 2.78
CA SER A 437 20.31 20.42 3.19
C SER A 437 19.40 20.53 4.43
N ALA A 438 18.75 19.43 4.83
CA ALA A 438 17.79 19.42 5.92
C ALA A 438 18.45 19.65 7.28
N VAL A 439 17.85 20.53 8.10
CA VAL A 439 18.20 20.77 9.51
C VAL A 439 17.16 20.08 10.39
N ASP A 440 17.58 19.13 11.23
CA ASP A 440 16.69 18.31 12.07
C ASP A 440 16.26 19.06 13.34
N VAL A 441 15.52 20.16 13.18
CA VAL A 441 15.01 21.01 14.28
C VAL A 441 14.04 20.30 15.23
N TRP A 442 13.50 19.17 14.81
CA TRP A 442 12.56 18.34 15.58
C TRP A 442 13.25 17.41 16.58
N LYS A 443 14.56 17.24 16.49
CA LYS A 443 15.35 16.44 17.45
C LYS A 443 15.49 17.15 18.81
N LYS A 444 15.86 16.40 19.81
CA LYS A 444 16.11 16.91 21.17
C LYS A 444 17.53 16.54 21.61
N PRO A 445 18.47 17.51 21.74
CA PRO A 445 18.31 18.92 21.39
C PRO A 445 18.13 19.11 19.87
N PRO A 446 17.51 20.23 19.44
CA PRO A 446 17.38 20.57 18.03
C PRO A 446 18.74 20.73 17.37
N PHE A 447 18.88 20.27 16.14
CA PHE A 447 20.07 20.57 15.34
C PHE A 447 19.95 21.97 14.74
N THR A 448 21.08 22.63 14.55
CA THR A 448 21.19 23.98 13.97
C THR A 448 21.84 23.96 12.60
N GLU A 449 22.56 22.90 12.28
CA GLU A 449 23.30 22.71 11.05
C GLU A 449 22.62 21.66 10.14
N PRO A 450 22.81 21.77 8.81
CA PRO A 450 22.33 20.77 7.88
C PRO A 450 22.99 19.42 8.11
N ARG A 451 22.31 18.33 7.75
CA ARG A 451 22.82 16.95 7.91
C ARG A 451 24.17 16.74 7.21
N VAL A 452 24.39 17.42 6.10
CA VAL A 452 25.67 17.46 5.37
C VAL A 452 25.99 18.90 5.02
N SER A 453 27.15 19.41 5.39
CA SER A 453 27.55 20.78 5.05
C SER A 453 27.64 20.97 3.53
N LEU A 454 27.42 22.20 3.05
CA LEU A 454 27.48 22.54 1.63
C LEU A 454 28.81 22.11 0.97
N ASN A 455 29.93 22.31 1.66
CA ASN A 455 31.24 21.91 1.15
C ASN A 455 31.34 20.38 1.01
N ALA A 456 30.96 19.63 2.04
CA ALA A 456 30.95 18.17 2.00
C ALA A 456 29.98 17.60 0.93
N TYR A 457 28.83 18.25 0.73
CA TYR A 457 27.89 17.91 -0.33
C TYR A 457 28.53 18.04 -1.72
N ILE A 458 29.21 19.15 -2.00
CA ILE A 458 29.90 19.39 -3.28
C ILE A 458 31.08 18.44 -3.45
N ASP A 459 31.88 18.18 -2.40
CA ASP A 459 32.99 17.24 -2.44
C ASP A 459 32.52 15.81 -2.73
N ASN A 460 31.41 15.40 -2.13
CA ASN A 460 30.81 14.10 -2.40
C ASN A 460 30.32 13.99 -3.85
N TYR A 461 29.60 15.00 -4.36
CA TYR A 461 29.18 15.02 -5.76
C TYR A 461 30.36 15.01 -6.72
N ARG A 462 31.38 15.83 -6.48
CA ARG A 462 32.62 15.88 -7.29
C ARG A 462 33.27 14.49 -7.37
N ALA A 463 33.40 13.81 -6.25
CA ALA A 463 33.97 12.47 -6.19
C ALA A 463 33.12 11.48 -6.99
N MET A 464 31.80 11.44 -6.77
CA MET A 464 30.89 10.52 -7.46
C MET A 464 30.86 10.75 -8.98
N ILE A 465 30.85 11.99 -9.42
CA ILE A 465 30.91 12.37 -10.83
C ILE A 465 32.23 11.90 -11.44
N THR A 466 33.36 12.27 -10.81
CA THR A 466 34.70 11.94 -11.31
C THR A 466 34.91 10.42 -11.40
N ASP A 467 34.49 9.67 -10.37
CA ASP A 467 34.64 8.21 -10.36
C ASP A 467 33.75 7.53 -11.42
N SER A 468 32.56 8.07 -11.68
CA SER A 468 31.69 7.59 -12.76
C SER A 468 32.30 7.87 -14.14
N GLN A 469 32.84 9.08 -14.35
CA GLN A 469 33.50 9.46 -15.60
C GLN A 469 34.75 8.64 -15.88
N LYS A 470 35.57 8.35 -14.83
CA LYS A 470 36.75 7.45 -14.97
C LYS A 470 36.40 6.07 -15.50
N GLN A 471 35.19 5.59 -15.23
CA GLN A 471 34.70 4.31 -15.76
C GLN A 471 33.97 4.45 -17.12
N GLY A 472 34.03 5.61 -17.75
CA GLY A 472 33.45 5.86 -19.06
C GLY A 472 31.96 6.21 -19.06
N ALA A 473 31.33 6.36 -17.89
CA ALA A 473 29.94 6.75 -17.82
C ALA A 473 29.73 8.24 -18.16
N LYS A 474 28.68 8.54 -18.93
CA LYS A 474 28.16 9.91 -19.03
C LYS A 474 27.37 10.22 -17.77
N VAL A 475 27.61 11.37 -17.18
CA VAL A 475 26.93 11.78 -15.94
C VAL A 475 25.94 12.91 -16.23
N ILE A 476 24.72 12.75 -15.73
CA ILE A 476 23.68 13.77 -15.69
C ILE A 476 23.39 14.05 -14.21
N VAL A 477 23.48 15.31 -13.81
CA VAL A 477 23.06 15.72 -12.46
C VAL A 477 21.75 16.48 -12.53
N MET A 478 20.91 16.30 -11.50
CA MET A 478 19.64 17.01 -11.41
C MET A 478 19.61 17.88 -10.16
N THR A 479 19.05 19.08 -10.26
CA THR A 479 18.59 19.80 -9.08
C THR A 479 17.40 19.06 -8.47
N THR A 480 17.11 19.30 -7.21
CA THR A 480 15.96 18.72 -6.52
C THR A 480 14.64 19.39 -6.96
N ASN A 481 13.51 18.77 -6.69
CA ASN A 481 12.22 19.44 -6.78
C ASN A 481 12.09 20.52 -5.70
N PRO A 482 11.16 21.50 -5.85
CA PRO A 482 10.81 22.44 -4.80
C PRO A 482 10.29 21.76 -3.53
N LEU A 483 10.45 22.43 -2.39
CA LEU A 483 9.83 22.04 -1.12
C LEU A 483 8.72 23.04 -0.78
N ARG A 484 7.61 22.51 -0.22
CA ARG A 484 6.45 23.31 0.17
C ARG A 484 5.99 22.95 1.57
N TRP A 485 5.48 23.94 2.29
CA TRP A 485 4.89 23.72 3.58
C TRP A 485 3.58 22.94 3.49
N THR A 486 3.47 21.88 4.25
CA THR A 486 2.21 21.24 4.63
C THR A 486 1.99 21.44 6.13
N SER A 487 0.77 21.21 6.65
CA SER A 487 0.50 21.28 8.09
C SER A 487 1.46 20.38 8.88
N LYS A 488 1.71 19.17 8.40
CA LYS A 488 2.63 18.22 9.01
C LYS A 488 4.09 18.69 8.98
N LEU A 489 4.53 19.30 7.88
CA LEU A 489 5.90 19.82 7.79
C LEU A 489 6.09 21.07 8.64
N ARG A 490 5.07 21.94 8.77
CA ARG A 490 5.10 23.06 9.71
C ARG A 490 5.19 22.60 11.16
N GLU A 491 4.45 21.57 11.53
CA GLU A 491 4.54 20.96 12.87
C GLU A 491 5.95 20.43 13.14
N LEU A 492 6.56 19.75 12.18
CA LEU A 492 7.86 19.09 12.34
C LEU A 492 9.04 20.05 12.19
N TYR A 493 9.04 20.89 11.15
CA TYR A 493 10.15 21.76 10.76
C TYR A 493 9.86 23.26 10.94
N GLY A 494 8.65 23.69 11.31
CA GLY A 494 8.24 25.09 11.42
C GLY A 494 8.85 25.84 12.62
N LYS A 495 10.15 25.64 12.88
CA LYS A 495 10.93 26.24 13.96
C LYS A 495 12.22 26.83 13.38
N PRO A 496 12.78 27.88 14.03
CA PRO A 496 14.09 28.38 13.62
C PRO A 496 15.13 27.24 13.52
N PRO A 497 16.00 27.28 12.48
CA PRO A 497 16.25 28.38 11.54
C PRO A 497 15.30 28.43 10.32
N TYR A 498 14.31 27.52 10.17
CA TYR A 498 13.33 27.62 9.09
C TYR A 498 12.36 28.79 9.30
N ASN A 499 11.91 29.38 8.20
CA ASN A 499 10.88 30.43 8.22
C ASN A 499 9.51 29.82 7.88
N ALA A 500 8.70 29.50 8.88
CA ALA A 500 7.39 28.90 8.70
C ALA A 500 6.34 29.84 8.09
N ASP A 501 6.56 31.15 8.13
CA ASP A 501 5.61 32.17 7.64
C ASP A 501 5.81 32.46 6.14
N ALA A 502 6.99 32.19 5.58
CA ALA A 502 7.25 32.33 4.16
C ALA A 502 6.82 31.09 3.39
N GLU A 503 6.23 31.27 2.21
CA GLU A 503 5.78 30.17 1.34
C GLU A 503 6.93 29.22 0.97
N ASP A 504 8.09 29.77 0.64
CA ASP A 504 9.33 29.06 0.32
C ASP A 504 10.24 28.82 1.53
N GLY A 505 9.79 29.15 2.74
CA GLY A 505 10.62 29.15 3.96
C GLY A 505 11.10 27.76 4.39
N PHE A 506 10.62 26.69 3.76
CA PHE A 506 11.13 25.36 3.94
C PHE A 506 12.35 25.07 3.04
N GLU A 507 12.38 25.62 1.83
CA GLU A 507 13.49 25.40 0.90
C GLU A 507 14.56 26.51 0.94
N SER A 508 14.16 27.75 1.21
CA SER A 508 15.03 28.93 1.12
C SER A 508 16.18 28.93 2.13
N LEU A 509 16.06 28.19 3.24
CA LEU A 509 17.12 28.12 4.24
C LEU A 509 18.44 27.59 3.65
N ASN A 510 18.38 26.43 2.99
CA ASN A 510 19.56 25.74 2.49
C ASN A 510 19.41 25.19 1.07
N LEU A 511 18.25 24.59 0.71
CA LEU A 511 18.10 23.81 -0.53
C LEU A 511 18.44 24.62 -1.77
N THR A 512 18.01 25.88 -1.85
CA THR A 512 18.34 26.80 -2.94
C THR A 512 19.84 26.95 -3.10
N ARG A 513 20.59 27.10 -2.00
CA ARG A 513 22.06 27.23 -2.02
C ARG A 513 22.74 25.93 -2.49
N TYR A 514 22.20 24.77 -2.12
CA TYR A 514 22.72 23.46 -2.54
C TYR A 514 22.48 23.24 -4.04
N ASN A 515 21.30 23.58 -4.55
CA ASN A 515 21.01 23.52 -5.98
C ASN A 515 21.93 24.46 -6.78
N GLU A 516 22.13 25.71 -6.34
CA GLU A 516 23.04 26.67 -7.02
C GLU A 516 24.51 26.21 -7.00
N ALA A 517 24.96 25.61 -5.90
CA ALA A 517 26.31 25.07 -5.83
C ALA A 517 26.48 23.85 -6.78
N LEU A 518 25.46 22.99 -6.89
CA LEU A 518 25.45 21.87 -7.82
C LEU A 518 25.48 22.34 -9.28
N LYS A 519 24.75 23.39 -9.64
CA LYS A 519 24.80 24.01 -10.99
C LYS A 519 26.22 24.47 -11.34
N LYS A 520 26.90 25.14 -10.40
CA LYS A 520 28.29 25.58 -10.60
C LYS A 520 29.24 24.39 -10.78
N LEU A 521 29.08 23.34 -9.96
CA LEU A 521 29.88 22.12 -10.07
C LEU A 521 29.64 21.41 -11.41
N ALA A 522 28.40 21.33 -11.87
CA ALA A 522 28.07 20.72 -13.16
C ALA A 522 28.75 21.44 -14.33
N ALA A 523 28.74 22.78 -14.30
CA ALA A 523 29.44 23.59 -15.30
C ALA A 523 30.96 23.39 -15.25
N GLU A 524 31.55 23.38 -14.05
CA GLU A 524 32.98 23.14 -13.82
C GLU A 524 33.43 21.78 -14.39
N LEU A 525 32.68 20.72 -14.06
CA LEU A 525 33.01 19.34 -14.48
C LEU A 525 32.50 19.00 -15.89
N LYS A 526 31.86 19.96 -16.56
CA LYS A 526 31.27 19.80 -17.91
C LYS A 526 30.35 18.58 -18.02
N VAL A 527 29.51 18.38 -17.00
CA VAL A 527 28.46 17.36 -17.01
C VAL A 527 27.10 17.96 -17.33
N THR A 528 26.22 17.16 -17.90
CA THR A 528 24.85 17.59 -18.22
C THR A 528 24.09 17.90 -16.92
N LEU A 529 23.52 19.09 -16.86
CA LEU A 529 22.63 19.53 -15.80
C LEU A 529 21.18 19.49 -16.28
N VAL A 530 20.30 18.87 -15.50
CA VAL A 530 18.82 18.97 -15.64
C VAL A 530 18.29 19.78 -14.48
N ASP A 531 17.88 21.02 -14.73
CA ASP A 531 17.36 21.92 -13.69
C ASP A 531 15.88 21.66 -13.42
N VAL A 532 15.63 20.61 -12.65
CA VAL A 532 14.28 20.19 -12.26
C VAL A 532 13.58 21.28 -11.46
N HIS A 533 14.29 21.90 -10.49
CA HIS A 533 13.72 22.95 -9.63
C HIS A 533 13.16 24.12 -10.47
N ALA A 534 13.93 24.62 -11.41
CA ALA A 534 13.54 25.74 -12.25
C ALA A 534 12.39 25.40 -13.22
N ALA A 535 12.20 24.12 -13.55
CA ALA A 535 11.15 23.68 -14.49
C ALA A 535 9.75 23.57 -13.85
N TYR A 536 9.64 23.42 -12.54
CA TYR A 536 8.37 23.21 -11.84
C TYR A 536 7.33 24.31 -12.08
N PRO A 537 7.64 25.62 -11.95
CA PRO A 537 6.66 26.69 -12.13
C PRO A 537 6.02 26.70 -13.54
N ALA A 538 6.84 26.60 -14.58
CA ALA A 538 6.38 26.61 -15.95
C ALA A 538 5.52 25.36 -16.28
N PHE A 539 5.89 24.20 -15.74
CA PHE A 539 5.12 22.96 -15.91
C PHE A 539 3.78 23.02 -15.17
N ALA A 540 3.74 23.58 -13.96
CA ALA A 540 2.51 23.78 -13.21
C ALA A 540 1.52 24.66 -13.99
N VAL A 541 1.98 25.79 -14.56
CA VAL A 541 1.15 26.67 -15.40
C VAL A 541 0.64 25.94 -16.64
N LYS A 542 1.52 25.23 -17.38
CA LYS A 542 1.17 24.44 -18.57
C LYS A 542 0.06 23.43 -18.29
N ASN A 543 0.11 22.77 -17.13
CA ASN A 543 -0.84 21.72 -16.73
C ASN A 543 -2.01 22.24 -15.88
N LYS A 544 -2.19 23.56 -15.75
CA LYS A 544 -3.28 24.20 -14.98
C LYS A 544 -3.35 23.67 -13.54
N THR A 545 -2.20 23.52 -12.89
CA THR A 545 -2.05 23.01 -11.53
C THR A 545 -1.15 23.92 -10.69
N THR A 546 -0.89 23.56 -9.44
CA THR A 546 0.03 24.27 -8.54
C THR A 546 1.23 23.38 -8.23
N ILE A 547 2.34 23.97 -7.77
CA ILE A 547 3.51 23.22 -7.31
C ILE A 547 3.13 22.31 -6.14
N ASP A 548 2.27 22.79 -5.22
CA ASP A 548 1.78 21.99 -4.09
C ASP A 548 1.06 20.71 -4.55
N ALA A 549 0.20 20.81 -5.56
CA ALA A 549 -0.51 19.66 -6.12
C ALA A 549 0.39 18.68 -6.89
N MET A 550 1.59 19.09 -7.27
CA MET A 550 2.62 18.24 -7.89
C MET A 550 3.46 17.48 -6.85
N LEU A 551 3.26 17.75 -5.56
CA LEU A 551 3.95 17.10 -4.45
C LEU A 551 2.97 16.30 -3.59
N THR A 552 3.36 15.11 -3.12
CA THR A 552 2.47 14.24 -2.32
C THR A 552 2.36 14.69 -0.86
N ASP A 553 3.42 15.28 -0.32
CA ASP A 553 3.56 15.60 1.10
C ASP A 553 4.39 16.90 1.34
N GLY A 554 4.54 17.70 0.31
CA GLY A 554 5.34 18.92 0.33
C GLY A 554 6.85 18.73 0.08
N MET A 555 7.32 17.47 0.02
CA MET A 555 8.73 17.13 -0.25
C MET A 555 8.91 16.23 -1.46
N HIS A 556 8.01 15.29 -1.68
CA HIS A 556 8.18 14.25 -2.68
C HIS A 556 7.29 14.48 -3.89
N PRO A 557 7.80 14.29 -5.11
CA PRO A 557 7.01 14.39 -6.32
C PRO A 557 5.80 13.43 -6.32
N GLY A 558 4.64 13.93 -6.75
CA GLY A 558 3.48 13.15 -7.15
C GLY A 558 3.59 12.73 -8.62
N GLU A 559 2.51 12.20 -9.19
CA GLU A 559 2.49 11.73 -10.59
C GLU A 559 2.95 12.80 -11.58
N LEU A 560 2.39 14.01 -11.50
CA LEU A 560 2.79 15.13 -12.37
C LEU A 560 4.23 15.58 -12.15
N GLY A 561 4.72 15.54 -10.90
CA GLY A 561 6.11 15.86 -10.60
C GLY A 561 7.08 14.86 -11.22
N HIS A 562 6.78 13.57 -11.14
CA HIS A 562 7.57 12.52 -11.80
C HIS A 562 7.48 12.58 -13.33
N GLN A 563 6.31 12.93 -13.88
CA GLN A 563 6.15 13.15 -15.32
C GLN A 563 7.06 14.28 -15.81
N LEU A 564 7.07 15.43 -15.11
CA LEU A 564 7.98 16.54 -15.43
C LEU A 564 9.44 16.08 -15.48
N VAL A 565 9.90 15.36 -14.44
CA VAL A 565 11.29 14.90 -14.39
C VAL A 565 11.61 13.96 -15.56
N ALA A 566 10.67 13.07 -15.92
CA ALA A 566 10.85 12.17 -17.06
C ALA A 566 10.91 12.93 -18.40
N GLU A 567 10.03 13.95 -18.60
CA GLU A 567 10.04 14.78 -19.81
C GLU A 567 11.37 15.53 -20.01
N LEU A 568 12.01 15.95 -18.90
CA LEU A 568 13.32 16.61 -18.93
C LEU A 568 14.48 15.62 -19.16
N LEU A 569 14.42 14.44 -18.55
CA LEU A 569 15.50 13.46 -18.60
C LEU A 569 15.61 12.70 -19.92
N VAL A 570 14.49 12.37 -20.57
CA VAL A 570 14.50 11.58 -21.81
C VAL A 570 15.37 12.23 -22.89
N PRO A 571 15.22 13.52 -23.24
CA PRO A 571 16.10 14.17 -24.22
C PRO A 571 17.56 14.22 -23.72
N ALA A 572 17.83 14.58 -22.47
CA ALA A 572 19.17 14.64 -21.91
C ALA A 572 19.91 13.28 -21.98
N ILE A 573 19.21 12.18 -21.69
CA ILE A 573 19.75 10.83 -21.80
C ILE A 573 20.02 10.47 -23.27
N ARG A 574 19.08 10.77 -24.17
CA ARG A 574 19.27 10.51 -25.61
C ARG A 574 20.52 11.20 -26.15
N ASP A 575 20.75 12.44 -25.75
CA ASP A 575 21.95 13.18 -26.17
C ASP A 575 23.23 12.63 -25.54
N ALA A 576 23.17 12.16 -24.29
CA ALA A 576 24.30 11.55 -23.61
C ALA A 576 24.71 10.18 -24.21
N VAL A 577 23.79 9.45 -24.87
CA VAL A 577 24.08 8.12 -25.46
C VAL A 577 24.38 8.14 -26.97
N ARG A 578 24.17 9.27 -27.62
CA ARG A 578 24.68 9.52 -28.98
C ARG A 578 26.23 9.66 -28.99
#